data_475c2dd4c56f14e830657fc915519168
#
_entry.id   475c2dd4c56f14e830657fc915519168
#
_cell.length_a   1.000
_cell.length_b   1.000
_cell.length_c   1.000
_cell.angle_alpha   90.00
_cell.angle_beta   90.00
_cell.angle_gamma   90.00
#
_symmetry.space_group_name_H-M   'P 1'
#
loop_
_entity.id
_entity.type
_entity.pdbx_description
1 polymer ?
#
loop_
_entity_poly.entity_id
_entity_poly.type
_entity_poly.pdbx_seq_one_letter_code
_entity_poly.pdbx_strand_id
1 'polypeptide(L)'
;MAKTKVAWVTGCTRGLGRAMVGGLAARGWTLAGCARSEGGVQEVRSAVGSPHFFAKVDVVDDAQVAEFCAGAMAATGAPDLLLNSAALMNTPGPLWEVEAREFSDVIDVNIKGVANVLRHVIPLMIEHGTGVVVNFSSGWGRSTSPEVGPYCATKWAIEGLTQALSQELPPGLAAVALNPGIIDTDMLREAWGEEASAYPNPEEWAQSAVPFLESLSAKDNGGALSV
;
A
#
# COMPACT_ATOMS: atom_id res chain seq x y z
N MET A 1 -24.29 2.98 -18.03
CA MET A 1 -23.03 2.23 -17.91
C MET A 1 -22.60 2.28 -16.44
N ALA A 2 -22.12 1.20 -15.85
CA ALA A 2 -21.57 1.25 -14.52
C ALA A 2 -20.34 2.18 -14.51
N LYS A 3 -20.20 3.02 -13.47
CA LYS A 3 -19.03 3.90 -13.31
C LYS A 3 -17.79 3.02 -13.16
N THR A 4 -16.74 3.31 -13.93
CA THR A 4 -15.45 2.62 -13.78
C THR A 4 -14.88 2.94 -12.41
N LYS A 5 -14.49 1.91 -11.66
CA LYS A 5 -13.88 2.07 -10.34
C LYS A 5 -12.44 2.56 -10.46
N VAL A 6 -12.00 3.33 -9.49
CA VAL A 6 -10.67 3.94 -9.43
C VAL A 6 -9.90 3.38 -8.24
N ALA A 7 -8.67 2.92 -8.47
CA ALA A 7 -7.77 2.54 -7.38
C ALA A 7 -6.46 3.33 -7.44
N TRP A 8 -5.98 3.78 -6.28
CA TRP A 8 -4.68 4.42 -6.13
C TRP A 8 -3.75 3.52 -5.33
N VAL A 9 -2.51 3.33 -5.81
CA VAL A 9 -1.55 2.36 -5.25
C VAL A 9 -0.21 3.02 -5.01
N THR A 10 0.25 3.06 -3.76
CA THR A 10 1.65 3.44 -3.46
C THR A 10 2.56 2.21 -3.51
N GLY A 11 3.83 2.38 -3.91
CA GLY A 11 4.75 1.26 -4.08
C GLY A 11 4.40 0.35 -5.27
N CYS A 12 3.90 0.92 -6.37
CA CYS A 12 3.28 0.22 -7.49
C CYS A 12 4.25 -0.49 -8.45
N THR A 13 5.57 -0.43 -8.24
CA THR A 13 6.55 -0.86 -9.25
C THR A 13 7.15 -2.24 -9.00
N ARG A 14 6.98 -2.81 -7.81
CA ARG A 14 7.48 -4.15 -7.45
C ARG A 14 6.56 -4.86 -6.46
N GLY A 15 6.80 -6.15 -6.25
CA GLY A 15 6.12 -6.97 -5.26
C GLY A 15 4.59 -6.87 -5.34
N LEU A 16 3.94 -6.81 -4.18
CA LEU A 16 2.48 -6.80 -4.07
C LEU A 16 1.84 -5.62 -4.79
N GLY A 17 2.46 -4.42 -4.71
CA GLY A 17 1.94 -3.23 -5.37
C GLY A 17 1.85 -3.39 -6.89
N ARG A 18 2.88 -3.97 -7.53
CA ARG A 18 2.89 -4.25 -8.96
C ARG A 18 1.85 -5.30 -9.34
N ALA A 19 1.77 -6.38 -8.58
CA ALA A 19 0.80 -7.45 -8.82
C ALA A 19 -0.66 -6.95 -8.70
N MET A 20 -0.95 -6.11 -7.69
CA MET A 20 -2.26 -5.48 -7.54
C MET A 20 -2.60 -4.56 -8.73
N VAL A 21 -1.63 -3.75 -9.20
CA VAL A 21 -1.82 -2.91 -10.39
C VAL A 21 -2.18 -3.76 -11.60
N GLY A 22 -1.44 -4.82 -11.88
CA GLY A 22 -1.73 -5.72 -13.00
C GLY A 22 -3.10 -6.40 -12.87
N GLY A 23 -3.41 -6.92 -11.68
CA GLY A 23 -4.67 -7.60 -11.42
C GLY A 23 -5.90 -6.68 -11.52
N LEU A 24 -5.83 -5.47 -10.97
CA LEU A 24 -6.91 -4.48 -11.05
C LEU A 24 -7.10 -3.94 -12.47
N ALA A 25 -5.99 -3.67 -13.21
CA ALA A 25 -6.06 -3.25 -14.60
C ALA A 25 -6.76 -4.29 -15.48
N ALA A 26 -6.41 -5.58 -15.31
CA ALA A 26 -7.06 -6.69 -16.04
C ALA A 26 -8.57 -6.81 -15.76
N ARG A 27 -9.03 -6.25 -14.63
CA ARG A 27 -10.45 -6.24 -14.23
C ARG A 27 -11.15 -4.91 -14.58
N GLY A 28 -10.49 -4.05 -15.35
CA GLY A 28 -11.09 -2.82 -15.90
C GLY A 28 -11.12 -1.63 -14.93
N TRP A 29 -10.32 -1.64 -13.87
CA TRP A 29 -10.16 -0.49 -12.99
C TRP A 29 -9.30 0.59 -13.65
N THR A 30 -9.63 1.84 -13.41
CA THR A 30 -8.73 2.97 -13.70
C THR A 30 -7.78 3.15 -12.52
N LEU A 31 -6.48 3.31 -12.81
CA LEU A 31 -5.45 3.27 -11.78
C LEU A 31 -4.65 4.57 -11.74
N ALA A 32 -4.33 5.01 -10.52
CA ALA A 32 -3.19 5.88 -10.29
C ALA A 32 -2.18 5.18 -9.37
N GLY A 33 -0.90 5.40 -9.59
CA GLY A 33 0.11 4.78 -8.75
C GLY A 33 1.41 5.57 -8.69
N CYS A 34 2.15 5.37 -7.61
CA CYS A 34 3.42 6.02 -7.42
C CYS A 34 4.48 5.11 -6.81
N ALA A 35 5.73 5.40 -7.13
CA ALA A 35 6.91 4.76 -6.55
C ALA A 35 8.15 5.63 -6.77
N ARG A 36 9.25 5.33 -6.08
CA ARG A 36 10.50 6.08 -6.17
C ARG A 36 11.31 5.82 -7.45
N SER A 37 11.14 4.65 -8.07
CA SER A 37 11.89 4.23 -9.25
C SER A 37 11.25 4.77 -10.52
N GLU A 38 11.91 5.69 -11.21
CA GLU A 38 11.46 6.20 -12.51
C GLU A 38 11.37 5.08 -13.55
N GLY A 39 12.40 4.22 -13.63
CA GLY A 39 12.40 3.07 -14.55
C GLY A 39 11.23 2.12 -14.27
N GLY A 40 10.99 1.78 -13.00
CA GLY A 40 9.86 0.95 -12.60
C GLY A 40 8.50 1.57 -12.92
N VAL A 41 8.37 2.90 -12.77
CA VAL A 41 7.15 3.62 -13.17
C VAL A 41 6.91 3.53 -14.67
N GLN A 42 7.95 3.67 -15.50
CA GLN A 42 7.85 3.53 -16.95
C GLN A 42 7.47 2.10 -17.37
N GLU A 43 8.04 1.08 -16.71
CA GLU A 43 7.67 -0.32 -16.93
C GLU A 43 6.19 -0.58 -16.63
N VAL A 44 5.68 -0.06 -15.49
CA VAL A 44 4.27 -0.19 -15.14
C VAL A 44 3.38 0.50 -16.17
N ARG A 45 3.70 1.73 -16.57
CA ARG A 45 2.97 2.46 -17.62
C ARG A 45 2.88 1.66 -18.89
N SER A 46 4.02 1.07 -19.33
CA SER A 46 4.09 0.27 -20.56
C SER A 46 3.28 -1.02 -20.45
N ALA A 47 3.24 -1.64 -19.27
CA ALA A 47 2.56 -2.91 -19.06
C ALA A 47 1.03 -2.79 -19.03
N VAL A 48 0.49 -1.71 -18.43
CA VAL A 48 -0.97 -1.55 -18.27
C VAL A 48 -1.60 -0.60 -19.29
N GLY A 49 -0.81 0.26 -19.96
CA GLY A 49 -1.30 1.18 -21.00
C GLY A 49 -2.15 2.34 -20.44
N SER A 50 -3.11 2.81 -21.26
CA SER A 50 -4.05 3.87 -20.90
C SER A 50 -5.39 3.27 -20.45
N PRO A 51 -6.19 3.95 -19.60
CA PRO A 51 -6.13 5.36 -19.18
C PRO A 51 -5.60 5.55 -17.74
N HIS A 52 -4.42 5.08 -17.42
CA HIS A 52 -3.86 5.07 -16.06
C HIS A 52 -2.87 6.24 -15.84
N PHE A 53 -2.68 6.63 -14.56
CA PHE A 53 -1.75 7.68 -14.16
C PHE A 53 -0.70 7.12 -13.20
N PHE A 54 0.58 7.21 -13.56
CA PHE A 54 1.68 6.77 -12.68
C PHE A 54 2.75 7.86 -12.60
N ALA A 55 3.33 8.08 -11.43
CA ALA A 55 4.36 9.09 -11.21
C ALA A 55 5.49 8.60 -10.30
N LYS A 56 6.69 9.16 -10.54
CA LYS A 56 7.79 9.01 -9.59
C LYS A 56 7.52 9.90 -8.39
N VAL A 57 7.42 9.31 -7.20
CA VAL A 57 7.14 10.00 -5.93
C VAL A 57 7.87 9.29 -4.81
N ASP A 58 8.51 10.03 -3.93
CA ASP A 58 8.87 9.56 -2.61
C ASP A 58 7.74 9.90 -1.63
N VAL A 59 7.11 8.89 -1.04
CA VAL A 59 6.00 9.09 -0.08
C VAL A 59 6.43 9.82 1.19
N VAL A 60 7.73 9.89 1.48
CA VAL A 60 8.27 10.64 2.61
C VAL A 60 8.22 12.15 2.37
N ASP A 61 8.24 12.57 1.11
CA ASP A 61 8.13 13.97 0.69
C ASP A 61 6.66 14.38 0.53
N ASP A 62 6.13 15.12 1.50
CA ASP A 62 4.73 15.55 1.53
C ASP A 62 4.34 16.41 0.31
N ALA A 63 5.26 17.22 -0.22
CA ALA A 63 4.99 18.06 -1.39
C ALA A 63 4.87 17.23 -2.67
N GLN A 64 5.74 16.21 -2.85
CA GLN A 64 5.60 15.27 -3.97
C GLN A 64 4.30 14.47 -3.89
N VAL A 65 3.88 14.06 -2.68
CA VAL A 65 2.59 13.38 -2.47
C VAL A 65 1.43 14.29 -2.83
N ALA A 66 1.45 15.55 -2.41
CA ALA A 66 0.42 16.54 -2.77
C ALA A 66 0.30 16.73 -4.29
N GLU A 67 1.44 16.89 -4.99
CA GLU A 67 1.48 17.02 -6.44
C GLU A 67 0.95 15.75 -7.14
N PHE A 68 1.35 14.58 -6.67
CA PHE A 68 0.82 13.30 -7.17
C PHE A 68 -0.69 13.22 -7.02
N CYS A 69 -1.24 13.55 -5.85
CA CYS A 69 -2.67 13.49 -5.59
C CYS A 69 -3.45 14.43 -6.50
N ALA A 70 -2.94 15.65 -6.74
CA ALA A 70 -3.55 16.59 -7.68
C ALA A 70 -3.56 16.05 -9.13
N GLY A 71 -2.43 15.49 -9.59
CA GLY A 71 -2.33 14.87 -10.93
C GLY A 71 -3.19 13.63 -11.08
N ALA A 72 -3.21 12.76 -10.08
CA ALA A 72 -4.04 11.55 -10.06
C ALA A 72 -5.53 11.89 -10.07
N MET A 73 -5.96 12.87 -9.26
CA MET A 73 -7.34 13.36 -9.23
C MET A 73 -7.78 13.90 -10.58
N ALA A 74 -6.95 14.69 -11.24
CA ALA A 74 -7.25 15.24 -12.58
C ALA A 74 -7.34 14.15 -13.65
N ALA A 75 -6.51 13.10 -13.56
CA ALA A 75 -6.42 12.04 -14.56
C ALA A 75 -7.45 10.92 -14.37
N THR A 76 -7.77 10.55 -13.12
CA THR A 76 -8.56 9.35 -12.82
C THR A 76 -9.80 9.62 -11.97
N GLY A 77 -9.89 10.77 -11.32
CA GLY A 77 -10.87 11.05 -10.26
C GLY A 77 -10.46 10.47 -8.91
N ALA A 78 -11.28 10.73 -7.90
CA ALA A 78 -11.05 10.23 -6.52
C ALA A 78 -11.07 8.70 -6.46
N PRO A 79 -10.23 8.07 -5.62
CA PRO A 79 -10.18 6.63 -5.54
C PRO A 79 -11.38 6.04 -4.79
N ASP A 80 -11.95 4.96 -5.35
CA ASP A 80 -12.83 4.04 -4.63
C ASP A 80 -12.02 3.09 -3.73
N LEU A 81 -10.72 2.91 -4.04
CA LEU A 81 -9.81 2.05 -3.30
C LEU A 81 -8.41 2.68 -3.21
N LEU A 82 -7.94 2.98 -2.00
CA LEU A 82 -6.57 3.43 -1.75
C LEU A 82 -5.76 2.27 -1.15
N LEU A 83 -4.65 1.90 -1.79
CA LEU A 83 -3.75 0.82 -1.38
C LEU A 83 -2.40 1.40 -0.95
N ASN A 84 -2.19 1.58 0.36
CA ASN A 84 -0.92 2.01 0.93
C ASN A 84 0.03 0.82 1.07
N SER A 85 0.73 0.48 -0.03
CA SER A 85 1.63 -0.67 -0.13
C SER A 85 3.12 -0.31 -0.13
N ALA A 86 3.49 0.97 -0.24
CA ALA A 86 4.89 1.39 -0.14
C ALA A 86 5.43 1.08 1.26
N ALA A 87 6.49 0.29 1.33
CA ALA A 87 7.14 -0.08 2.59
C ALA A 87 8.61 -0.42 2.39
N LEU A 88 9.36 -0.32 3.49
CA LEU A 88 10.72 -0.84 3.66
C LEU A 88 10.75 -1.80 4.84
N MET A 89 11.71 -2.73 4.82
CA MET A 89 12.10 -3.54 5.95
C MET A 89 13.58 -3.24 6.26
N ASN A 90 14.00 -3.35 7.51
CA ASN A 90 15.39 -3.26 7.87
C ASN A 90 16.14 -4.54 7.49
N THR A 91 17.42 -4.43 7.24
CA THR A 91 18.32 -5.58 7.18
C THR A 91 18.19 -6.36 8.50
N PRO A 92 17.96 -7.68 8.44
CA PRO A 92 17.82 -8.49 9.65
C PRO A 92 19.06 -8.41 10.54
N GLY A 93 18.84 -8.12 11.82
CA GLY A 93 19.90 -8.03 12.83
C GLY A 93 19.37 -7.59 14.19
N PRO A 94 20.15 -7.80 15.26
CA PRO A 94 19.79 -7.39 16.61
C PRO A 94 19.46 -5.89 16.65
N LEU A 95 18.40 -5.52 17.38
CA LEU A 95 17.88 -4.14 17.40
C LEU A 95 18.97 -3.10 17.74
N TRP A 96 19.92 -3.44 18.61
CA TRP A 96 20.99 -2.54 19.01
C TRP A 96 22.11 -2.41 17.97
N GLU A 97 22.10 -3.19 16.90
CA GLU A 97 23.04 -3.11 15.76
C GLU A 97 22.43 -2.43 14.53
N VAL A 98 21.11 -2.20 14.53
CA VAL A 98 20.43 -1.48 13.43
C VAL A 98 20.94 -0.05 13.39
N GLU A 99 21.46 0.38 12.24
CA GLU A 99 21.93 1.75 12.05
C GLU A 99 20.79 2.77 12.22
N ALA A 100 21.09 3.89 12.89
CA ALA A 100 20.11 4.94 13.16
C ALA A 100 19.44 5.48 11.89
N ARG A 101 20.18 5.54 10.77
CA ARG A 101 19.65 5.95 9.48
C ARG A 101 18.65 4.93 8.92
N GLU A 102 19.01 3.65 8.93
CA GLU A 102 18.14 2.58 8.47
C GLU A 102 16.84 2.53 9.27
N PHE A 103 16.94 2.64 10.61
CA PHE A 103 15.79 2.75 11.49
C PHE A 103 14.88 3.92 11.07
N SER A 104 15.47 5.11 10.85
CA SER A 104 14.74 6.31 10.43
C SER A 104 14.06 6.11 9.07
N ASP A 105 14.75 5.53 8.09
CA ASP A 105 14.21 5.28 6.74
C ASP A 105 12.98 4.36 6.79
N VAL A 106 13.01 3.31 7.63
CA VAL A 106 11.86 2.40 7.82
C VAL A 106 10.67 3.14 8.45
N ILE A 107 10.89 3.96 9.48
CA ILE A 107 9.84 4.77 10.11
C ILE A 107 9.27 5.79 9.11
N ASP A 108 10.15 6.48 8.40
CA ASP A 108 9.77 7.55 7.48
C ASP A 108 8.89 7.02 6.34
N VAL A 109 9.27 5.89 5.73
CA VAL A 109 8.46 5.30 4.64
C VAL A 109 7.19 4.67 5.18
N ASN A 110 7.29 3.81 6.21
CA ASN A 110 6.19 2.95 6.61
C ASN A 110 5.13 3.66 7.46
N ILE A 111 5.48 4.75 8.13
CA ILE A 111 4.55 5.51 8.99
C ILE A 111 4.30 6.89 8.41
N LYS A 112 5.34 7.73 8.27
CA LYS A 112 5.14 9.11 7.79
C LYS A 112 4.67 9.14 6.34
N GLY A 113 5.21 8.24 5.49
CA GLY A 113 4.76 8.10 4.10
C GLY A 113 3.28 7.76 4.00
N VAL A 114 2.79 6.82 4.80
CA VAL A 114 1.36 6.50 4.88
C VAL A 114 0.55 7.72 5.36
N ALA A 115 1.01 8.40 6.41
CA ALA A 115 0.33 9.59 6.94
C ALA A 115 0.27 10.73 5.91
N ASN A 116 1.33 10.95 5.12
CA ASN A 116 1.35 11.93 4.03
C ASN A 116 0.29 11.60 2.98
N VAL A 117 0.23 10.34 2.53
CA VAL A 117 -0.78 9.90 1.55
C VAL A 117 -2.19 10.09 2.10
N LEU A 118 -2.45 9.66 3.34
CA LEU A 118 -3.77 9.81 3.97
C LEU A 118 -4.20 11.28 4.07
N ARG A 119 -3.28 12.18 4.43
CA ARG A 119 -3.53 13.64 4.54
C ARG A 119 -4.09 14.23 3.25
N HIS A 120 -3.58 13.80 2.11
CA HIS A 120 -3.97 14.35 0.81
C HIS A 120 -5.12 13.58 0.14
N VAL A 121 -5.27 12.29 0.42
CA VAL A 121 -6.29 11.45 -0.24
C VAL A 121 -7.61 11.43 0.52
N ILE A 122 -7.59 11.40 1.86
CA ILE A 122 -8.83 11.32 2.66
C ILE A 122 -9.82 12.45 2.34
N PRO A 123 -9.42 13.73 2.25
CA PRO A 123 -10.35 14.81 1.88
C PRO A 123 -11.03 14.56 0.53
N LEU A 124 -10.31 14.03 -0.47
CA LEU A 124 -10.86 13.71 -1.78
C LEU A 124 -11.88 12.56 -1.71
N MET A 125 -11.60 11.53 -0.90
CA MET A 125 -12.53 10.41 -0.68
C MET A 125 -13.78 10.86 0.09
N ILE A 126 -13.65 11.77 1.05
CA ILE A 126 -14.79 12.35 1.79
C ILE A 126 -15.69 13.13 0.83
N GLU A 127 -15.13 13.96 -0.04
CA GLU A 127 -15.90 14.69 -1.07
C GLU A 127 -16.56 13.72 -2.06
N HIS A 128 -15.89 12.62 -2.40
CA HIS A 128 -16.43 11.56 -3.23
C HIS A 128 -17.58 10.78 -2.55
N GLY A 129 -17.60 10.71 -1.22
CA GLY A 129 -18.65 10.11 -0.40
C GLY A 129 -18.58 8.60 -0.23
N THR A 130 -17.60 7.92 -0.84
CA THR A 130 -17.43 6.46 -0.72
C THR A 130 -15.98 6.07 -0.97
N GLY A 131 -15.55 4.94 -0.40
CA GLY A 131 -14.25 4.35 -0.68
C GLY A 131 -13.65 3.58 0.50
N VAL A 132 -12.64 2.80 0.19
CA VAL A 132 -11.91 1.99 1.17
C VAL A 132 -10.42 2.32 1.13
N VAL A 133 -9.87 2.61 2.30
CA VAL A 133 -8.42 2.72 2.54
C VAL A 133 -7.91 1.39 3.06
N VAL A 134 -6.93 0.82 2.38
CA VAL A 134 -6.22 -0.38 2.81
C VAL A 134 -4.79 -0.01 3.16
N ASN A 135 -4.47 -0.03 4.44
CA ASN A 135 -3.11 0.11 4.93
C ASN A 135 -2.48 -1.28 5.08
N PHE A 136 -1.44 -1.56 4.31
CA PHE A 136 -0.77 -2.86 4.39
C PHE A 136 -0.01 -3.01 5.71
N SER A 137 -0.54 -3.86 6.57
CA SER A 137 0.06 -4.35 7.80
C SER A 137 0.91 -5.62 7.52
N SER A 138 0.99 -6.50 8.47
CA SER A 138 1.73 -7.77 8.43
C SER A 138 1.24 -8.65 9.59
N GLY A 139 1.57 -9.94 9.55
CA GLY A 139 1.54 -10.77 10.76
C GLY A 139 2.36 -10.15 11.91
N TRP A 140 3.44 -9.45 11.55
CA TRP A 140 4.29 -8.71 12.51
C TRP A 140 3.73 -7.35 12.95
N GLY A 141 2.56 -6.97 12.51
CA GLY A 141 1.76 -5.89 13.12
C GLY A 141 0.87 -6.37 14.27
N ARG A 142 0.78 -7.70 14.48
CA ARG A 142 -0.02 -8.38 15.50
C ARG A 142 0.79 -9.37 16.34
N SER A 143 2.04 -9.60 15.94
CA SER A 143 3.08 -10.37 16.62
C SER A 143 4.43 -9.70 16.39
N THR A 144 5.51 -10.31 16.85
CA THR A 144 6.87 -9.79 16.62
C THR A 144 7.81 -10.93 16.22
N SER A 145 8.96 -10.57 15.63
CA SER A 145 10.07 -11.47 15.37
C SER A 145 11.37 -10.79 15.77
N PRO A 146 12.39 -11.54 16.24
CA PRO A 146 13.72 -11.00 16.40
C PRO A 146 14.25 -10.48 15.06
N GLU A 147 15.27 -9.63 15.11
CA GLU A 147 16.04 -9.10 13.99
C GLU A 147 15.31 -8.11 13.05
N VAL A 148 13.97 -8.05 13.10
CA VAL A 148 13.14 -7.12 12.30
C VAL A 148 12.36 -6.14 13.18
N GLY A 149 12.95 -5.76 14.31
CA GLY A 149 12.31 -4.87 15.30
C GLY A 149 11.76 -3.56 14.74
N PRO A 150 12.52 -2.78 13.95
CA PRO A 150 12.02 -1.54 13.32
C PRO A 150 10.80 -1.78 12.43
N TYR A 151 10.83 -2.81 11.60
CA TYR A 151 9.68 -3.18 10.76
C TYR A 151 8.46 -3.58 11.59
N CYS A 152 8.62 -4.44 12.60
CA CYS A 152 7.55 -4.81 13.52
C CYS A 152 6.91 -3.56 14.15
N ALA A 153 7.74 -2.64 14.67
CA ALA A 153 7.26 -1.40 15.28
C ALA A 153 6.40 -0.58 14.31
N THR A 154 6.81 -0.47 13.02
CA THR A 154 6.02 0.24 12.03
C THR A 154 4.70 -0.47 11.71
N LYS A 155 4.66 -1.80 11.67
CA LYS A 155 3.43 -2.53 11.37
C LYS A 155 2.44 -2.48 12.55
N TRP A 156 2.91 -2.48 13.79
CA TRP A 156 2.09 -2.16 14.96
C TRP A 156 1.54 -0.73 14.91
N ALA A 157 2.37 0.24 14.49
CA ALA A 157 1.92 1.62 14.30
C ALA A 157 0.82 1.74 13.23
N ILE A 158 0.93 0.99 12.13
CA ILE A 158 -0.09 0.95 11.06
C ILE A 158 -1.42 0.36 11.57
N GLU A 159 -1.41 -0.67 12.39
CA GLU A 159 -2.63 -1.18 13.03
C GLU A 159 -3.31 -0.08 13.86
N GLY A 160 -2.54 0.60 14.74
CA GLY A 160 -3.06 1.70 15.56
C GLY A 160 -3.54 2.91 14.76
N LEU A 161 -2.76 3.34 13.75
CA LEU A 161 -3.12 4.46 12.88
C LEU A 161 -4.42 4.16 12.11
N THR A 162 -4.57 2.93 11.62
CA THR A 162 -5.78 2.52 10.88
C THR A 162 -7.00 2.48 11.78
N GLN A 163 -6.85 1.99 13.01
CA GLN A 163 -7.92 2.00 14.01
C GLN A 163 -8.38 3.42 14.36
N ALA A 164 -7.44 4.35 14.57
CA ALA A 164 -7.77 5.74 14.84
C ALA A 164 -8.50 6.37 13.63
N LEU A 165 -7.96 6.20 12.42
CA LEU A 165 -8.58 6.71 11.20
C LEU A 165 -10.01 6.18 11.02
N SER A 166 -10.24 4.90 11.29
CA SER A 166 -11.56 4.28 11.11
C SER A 166 -12.65 4.94 11.96
N GLN A 167 -12.29 5.52 13.12
CA GLN A 167 -13.20 6.22 14.02
C GLN A 167 -13.50 7.67 13.60
N GLU A 168 -12.65 8.22 12.73
CA GLU A 168 -12.75 9.60 12.23
C GLU A 168 -13.47 9.68 10.87
N LEU A 169 -13.53 8.56 10.11
CA LEU A 169 -14.14 8.54 8.79
C LEU A 169 -15.66 8.68 8.85
N PRO A 170 -16.25 9.50 7.96
CA PRO A 170 -17.71 9.59 7.83
C PRO A 170 -18.31 8.30 7.24
N PRO A 171 -19.62 8.07 7.41
CA PRO A 171 -20.32 6.97 6.78
C PRO A 171 -20.10 6.92 5.26
N GLY A 172 -19.90 5.72 4.71
CA GLY A 172 -19.59 5.49 3.30
C GLY A 172 -18.12 5.20 3.03
N LEU A 173 -17.22 5.57 3.97
CA LEU A 173 -15.80 5.25 3.88
C LEU A 173 -15.41 4.14 4.87
N ALA A 174 -14.31 3.48 4.58
CA ALA A 174 -13.68 2.53 5.48
C ALA A 174 -12.15 2.65 5.48
N ALA A 175 -11.54 2.32 6.61
CA ALA A 175 -10.10 2.06 6.71
C ALA A 175 -9.87 0.68 7.31
N VAL A 176 -9.03 -0.12 6.67
CA VAL A 176 -8.70 -1.47 7.12
C VAL A 176 -7.18 -1.67 7.16
N ALA A 177 -6.72 -2.41 8.17
CA ALA A 177 -5.34 -2.88 8.24
C ALA A 177 -5.29 -4.30 7.65
N LEU A 178 -4.55 -4.48 6.56
CA LEU A 178 -4.50 -5.75 5.84
C LEU A 178 -3.17 -6.45 6.04
N ASN A 179 -3.20 -7.65 6.63
CA ASN A 179 -2.10 -8.58 6.58
C ASN A 179 -2.17 -9.37 5.26
N PRO A 180 -1.20 -9.22 4.34
CA PRO A 180 -1.22 -9.93 3.06
C PRO A 180 -0.84 -11.41 3.16
N GLY A 181 -0.40 -11.89 4.34
CA GLY A 181 0.24 -13.19 4.49
C GLY A 181 1.74 -13.15 4.21
N ILE A 182 2.32 -14.31 3.93
CA ILE A 182 3.73 -14.48 3.57
C ILE A 182 3.82 -14.71 2.07
N ILE A 183 4.52 -13.83 1.35
CA ILE A 183 4.60 -13.85 -0.11
C ILE A 183 6.05 -13.72 -0.53
N ASP A 184 6.48 -14.51 -1.50
CA ASP A 184 7.82 -14.50 -2.07
C ASP A 184 8.08 -13.20 -2.84
N THR A 185 8.54 -12.20 -2.12
CA THR A 185 8.93 -10.88 -2.62
C THR A 185 10.41 -10.64 -2.38
N ASP A 186 11.01 -9.67 -3.08
CA ASP A 186 12.39 -9.25 -2.79
C ASP A 186 12.58 -8.92 -1.31
N MET A 187 11.60 -8.24 -0.69
CA MET A 187 11.60 -7.91 0.73
C MET A 187 11.64 -9.17 1.62
N LEU A 188 10.90 -10.22 1.29
CA LEU A 188 10.94 -11.48 2.05
C LEU A 188 12.26 -12.20 1.83
N ARG A 189 12.78 -12.19 0.60
CA ARG A 189 14.08 -12.80 0.27
C ARG A 189 15.26 -12.13 0.97
N GLU A 190 15.20 -10.82 1.20
CA GLU A 190 16.17 -10.10 2.02
C GLU A 190 16.20 -10.62 3.48
N ALA A 191 15.04 -11.05 4.02
CA ALA A 191 14.93 -11.55 5.39
C ALA A 191 15.19 -13.07 5.52
N TRP A 192 14.68 -13.86 4.57
CA TRP A 192 14.63 -15.33 4.68
C TRP A 192 15.43 -16.06 3.60
N GLY A 193 16.08 -15.33 2.70
CA GLY A 193 16.86 -15.92 1.62
C GLY A 193 16.02 -16.82 0.72
N GLU A 194 16.54 -18.01 0.40
CA GLU A 194 15.88 -18.97 -0.49
C GLU A 194 14.61 -19.59 0.09
N GLU A 195 14.43 -19.57 1.41
CA GLU A 195 13.22 -20.10 2.07
C GLU A 195 11.96 -19.34 1.66
N ALA A 196 12.10 -18.10 1.19
CA ALA A 196 10.99 -17.31 0.65
C ALA A 196 10.30 -18.01 -0.53
N SER A 197 11.02 -18.80 -1.33
CA SER A 197 10.48 -19.53 -2.50
C SER A 197 9.46 -20.62 -2.16
N ALA A 198 9.31 -20.98 -0.90
CA ALA A 198 8.27 -21.89 -0.43
C ALA A 198 6.86 -21.24 -0.40
N TYR A 199 6.78 -19.92 -0.58
CA TYR A 199 5.55 -19.15 -0.53
C TYR A 199 5.10 -18.71 -1.92
N PRO A 200 3.79 -18.35 -2.10
CA PRO A 200 3.29 -17.87 -3.38
C PRO A 200 4.04 -16.62 -3.84
N ASN A 201 4.28 -16.50 -5.13
CA ASN A 201 4.78 -15.26 -5.71
C ASN A 201 3.67 -14.17 -5.73
N PRO A 202 4.02 -12.88 -5.95
CA PRO A 202 3.05 -11.79 -5.95
C PRO A 202 1.90 -11.96 -6.96
N GLU A 203 2.14 -12.54 -8.12
CA GLU A 203 1.16 -12.76 -9.17
C GLU A 203 0.16 -13.85 -8.77
N GLU A 204 0.61 -14.93 -8.15
CA GLU A 204 -0.23 -15.99 -7.60
C GLU A 204 -1.08 -15.46 -6.44
N TRP A 205 -0.46 -14.71 -5.52
CA TRP A 205 -1.15 -14.05 -4.42
C TRP A 205 -2.26 -13.11 -4.92
N ALA A 206 -1.99 -12.32 -5.96
CA ALA A 206 -2.94 -11.36 -6.51
C ALA A 206 -4.22 -12.03 -7.05
N GLN A 207 -4.19 -13.31 -7.42
CA GLN A 207 -5.37 -14.04 -7.88
C GLN A 207 -6.46 -14.13 -6.81
N SER A 208 -6.08 -14.24 -5.53
CA SER A 208 -7.03 -14.20 -4.40
C SER A 208 -7.18 -12.81 -3.82
N ALA A 209 -6.08 -12.05 -3.73
CA ALA A 209 -6.07 -10.75 -3.08
C ALA A 209 -6.87 -9.70 -3.84
N VAL A 210 -6.80 -9.66 -5.18
CA VAL A 210 -7.53 -8.65 -5.96
C VAL A 210 -9.04 -8.81 -5.81
N PRO A 211 -9.66 -10.01 -5.98
CA PRO A 211 -11.08 -10.19 -5.68
C PRO A 211 -11.45 -9.86 -4.24
N PHE A 212 -10.59 -10.19 -3.27
CA PHE A 212 -10.80 -9.81 -1.87
C PHE A 212 -10.85 -8.29 -1.69
N LEU A 213 -9.88 -7.55 -2.25
CA LEU A 213 -9.83 -6.08 -2.20
C LEU A 213 -11.07 -5.45 -2.86
N GLU A 214 -11.56 -6.01 -3.97
CA GLU A 214 -12.78 -5.55 -4.64
C GLU A 214 -14.05 -5.77 -3.83
N SER A 215 -14.06 -6.75 -2.91
CA SER A 215 -15.19 -7.07 -2.04
C SER A 215 -15.31 -6.14 -0.83
N LEU A 216 -14.24 -5.41 -0.50
CA LEU A 216 -14.23 -4.49 0.65
C LEU A 216 -15.21 -3.34 0.47
N SER A 217 -15.77 -2.90 1.57
CA SER A 217 -16.82 -1.88 1.61
C SER A 217 -16.81 -1.12 2.95
N ALA A 218 -17.68 -0.15 3.10
CA ALA A 218 -17.86 0.58 4.36
C ALA A 218 -18.18 -0.31 5.57
N LYS A 219 -18.64 -1.56 5.35
CA LYS A 219 -18.94 -2.52 6.44
C LYS A 219 -17.67 -3.06 7.11
N ASP A 220 -16.55 -2.98 6.40
CA ASP A 220 -15.28 -3.52 6.88
C ASP A 220 -14.47 -2.50 7.67
N ASN A 221 -15.04 -1.30 7.91
CA ASN A 221 -14.37 -0.20 8.60
C ASN A 221 -13.83 -0.61 9.97
N GLY A 222 -12.56 -0.33 10.23
CA GLY A 222 -11.82 -0.73 11.43
C GLY A 222 -11.36 -2.20 11.42
N GLY A 223 -11.55 -2.90 10.31
CA GLY A 223 -11.17 -4.31 10.19
C GLY A 223 -9.66 -4.52 10.22
N ALA A 224 -9.23 -5.50 11.02
CA ALA A 224 -7.86 -6.05 11.01
C ALA A 224 -7.90 -7.37 10.23
N LEU A 225 -7.79 -7.27 8.90
CA LEU A 225 -8.08 -8.35 7.95
C LEU A 225 -6.84 -9.13 7.52
N SER A 226 -7.05 -10.28 6.89
CA SER A 226 -6.00 -11.08 6.22
C SER A 226 -6.54 -11.65 4.91
N VAL A 227 -5.66 -11.80 3.91
CA VAL A 227 -5.95 -12.46 2.64
C VAL A 227 -5.66 -13.94 2.75
#